data_aa799dda8d0039892bfc799669bedb3a
#
_entry.id   aa799dda8d0039892bfc799669bedb3a
#
_cell.length_a   1.000
_cell.length_b   1.000
_cell.length_c   1.000
_cell.angle_alpha   90.00
_cell.angle_beta   90.00
_cell.angle_gamma   90.00
#
_symmetry.space_group_name_H-M   'P 1'
#
loop_
_entity.id
_entity.type
_entity.pdbx_description
1 polymer ?
#
loop_
_entity_poly.entity_id
_entity_poly.type
_entity_poly.pdbx_seq_one_letter_code
_entity_poly.pdbx_strand_id
1 'polypeptide(L)'
;INEFGTEAQKQKYLPKLATGQWIGCFGLTEPNHGSDPGSMITRAKKVSGGYSLSGAKMWITNSPIADVFVVWAKDDEGSIRGFILDKGAKGLSAPAVHGKVGLRASITGEIVMDGVFCPDENAFPEVRGLKGPFTCLNSARYGIAWGALGAAEDCWHRARQYTLDRKQFGRPLAANQLIQKKLADMQTEITLGLQGCLRLGRMKDDGTASVEITSIMKRNSCGKALDIARLARDMMGGNGISDEFGVARHLVNLEVVNTYEGTHDI
;
A
#
# COMPACT_ATOMS: atom_id res chain seq x y z
N ILE A 1 14.44 -1.04 7.50
CA ILE A 1 15.64 -1.58 8.20
C ILE A 1 16.79 -1.76 7.20
N ASN A 2 16.57 -2.44 6.06
CA ASN A 2 17.63 -2.70 5.08
C ASN A 2 18.38 -1.41 4.62
N GLU A 3 17.64 -0.36 4.28
CA GLU A 3 18.23 0.90 3.75
C GLU A 3 18.95 1.74 4.81
N PHE A 4 18.40 1.82 6.02
CA PHE A 4 18.80 2.82 7.02
C PHE A 4 19.27 2.21 8.35
N GLY A 5 19.20 0.90 8.48
CA GLY A 5 19.64 0.20 9.67
C GLY A 5 21.15 0.03 9.75
N THR A 6 21.68 0.00 10.96
CA THR A 6 23.07 -0.43 11.22
C THR A 6 23.22 -1.92 10.89
N GLU A 7 24.45 -2.40 10.72
CA GLU A 7 24.68 -3.84 10.50
C GLU A 7 24.13 -4.70 11.66
N ALA A 8 24.24 -4.22 12.90
CA ALA A 8 23.68 -4.90 14.05
C ALA A 8 22.13 -5.02 13.97
N GLN A 9 21.45 -3.93 13.56
CA GLN A 9 20.00 -3.95 13.32
C GLN A 9 19.63 -4.89 12.17
N LYS A 10 20.35 -4.87 11.06
CA LYS A 10 20.11 -5.77 9.93
C LYS A 10 20.24 -7.24 10.35
N GLN A 11 21.32 -7.59 11.03
CA GLN A 11 21.56 -8.96 11.51
C GLN A 11 20.51 -9.44 12.53
N LYS A 12 20.03 -8.54 13.39
CA LYS A 12 19.00 -8.87 14.38
C LYS A 12 17.64 -9.14 13.72
N TYR A 13 17.22 -8.30 12.77
CA TYR A 13 15.83 -8.27 12.31
C TYR A 13 15.60 -8.94 10.94
N LEU A 14 16.49 -8.72 9.95
CA LEU A 14 16.23 -9.13 8.58
C LEU A 14 16.12 -10.65 8.38
N PRO A 15 16.95 -11.50 9.02
CA PRO A 15 16.84 -12.95 8.81
C PRO A 15 15.47 -13.51 9.22
N LYS A 16 14.91 -13.04 10.31
CA LYS A 16 13.61 -13.50 10.82
C LYS A 16 12.44 -12.92 10.03
N LEU A 17 12.57 -11.67 9.55
CA LEU A 17 11.59 -11.06 8.66
C LEU A 17 11.60 -11.73 7.29
N ALA A 18 12.77 -12.07 6.74
CA ALA A 18 12.91 -12.73 5.45
C ALA A 18 12.30 -14.14 5.41
N THR A 19 12.36 -14.86 6.52
CA THR A 19 11.76 -16.21 6.65
C THR A 19 10.28 -16.19 7.04
N GLY A 20 9.71 -15.01 7.33
CA GLY A 20 8.35 -14.88 7.85
C GLY A 20 8.18 -15.35 9.31
N GLN A 21 9.27 -15.67 10.00
CA GLN A 21 9.22 -15.99 11.45
C GLN A 21 8.76 -14.79 12.27
N TRP A 22 9.16 -13.59 11.85
CA TRP A 22 8.67 -12.32 12.38
C TRP A 22 7.89 -11.55 11.32
N ILE A 23 6.86 -10.88 11.75
CA ILE A 23 6.06 -9.98 10.93
C ILE A 23 6.42 -8.54 11.30
N GLY A 24 6.68 -7.72 10.27
CA GLY A 24 6.95 -6.29 10.43
C GLY A 24 5.77 -5.42 10.05
N CYS A 25 5.74 -4.20 10.60
CA CYS A 25 4.85 -3.15 10.14
C CYS A 25 5.58 -1.81 10.00
N PHE A 26 4.94 -0.87 9.29
CA PHE A 26 5.52 0.43 8.94
C PHE A 26 4.57 1.56 9.37
N GLY A 27 4.91 2.23 10.47
CA GLY A 27 4.09 3.25 11.12
C GLY A 27 4.48 4.67 10.71
N LEU A 28 3.89 5.19 9.63
CA LEU A 28 4.07 6.57 9.17
C LEU A 28 2.80 7.41 9.39
N THR A 29 1.70 6.99 8.76
CA THR A 29 0.41 7.68 8.74
C THR A 29 -0.18 7.84 10.14
N GLU A 30 -0.69 9.02 10.43
CA GLU A 30 -1.42 9.34 11.66
C GLU A 30 -2.90 9.58 11.38
N PRO A 31 -3.80 9.53 12.40
CA PRO A 31 -5.23 9.78 12.19
C PRO A 31 -5.54 11.09 11.45
N ASN A 32 -4.77 12.16 11.72
CA ASN A 32 -4.99 13.49 11.13
C ASN A 32 -3.90 13.89 10.12
N HIS A 33 -2.92 13.02 9.83
CA HIS A 33 -1.78 13.32 8.97
C HIS A 33 -1.50 12.14 8.02
N GLY A 34 -2.34 11.99 7.00
CA GLY A 34 -2.23 10.97 5.96
C GLY A 34 -1.40 11.48 4.77
N SER A 35 -2.01 12.34 3.94
CA SER A 35 -1.37 12.92 2.76
C SER A 35 -0.25 13.91 3.10
N ASP A 36 -0.26 14.49 4.30
CA ASP A 36 0.80 15.34 4.84
C ASP A 36 1.50 14.67 6.05
N PRO A 37 2.34 13.66 5.84
CA PRO A 37 3.06 13.01 6.93
C PRO A 37 4.12 13.89 7.57
N GLY A 38 4.54 14.98 6.91
CA GLY A 38 5.45 15.96 7.48
C GLY A 38 4.89 16.68 8.71
N SER A 39 3.58 16.82 8.78
CA SER A 39 2.88 17.44 9.90
C SER A 39 2.61 16.49 11.07
N MET A 40 3.15 15.26 11.05
CA MET A 40 2.97 14.29 12.14
C MET A 40 3.21 14.90 13.52
N ILE A 41 2.45 14.41 14.50
CA ILE A 41 2.55 14.87 15.90
C ILE A 41 3.18 13.82 16.84
N THR A 42 3.37 12.58 16.39
CA THR A 42 4.10 11.57 17.16
C THR A 42 5.49 12.08 17.52
N ARG A 43 5.85 11.97 18.79
CA ARG A 43 7.10 12.48 19.36
C ARG A 43 8.00 11.36 19.88
N ALA A 44 9.30 11.56 19.71
CA ALA A 44 10.36 10.74 20.29
C ALA A 44 11.25 11.65 21.13
N LYS A 45 10.91 11.77 22.41
CA LYS A 45 11.67 12.60 23.37
C LYS A 45 12.94 11.88 23.78
N LYS A 46 14.08 12.55 23.72
CA LYS A 46 15.36 12.00 24.19
C LYS A 46 15.32 11.78 25.71
N VAL A 47 15.74 10.60 26.14
CA VAL A 47 15.87 10.20 27.55
C VAL A 47 17.20 9.48 27.75
N SER A 48 17.54 9.14 29.00
CA SER A 48 18.77 8.38 29.29
C SER A 48 18.76 7.03 28.57
N GLY A 49 19.73 6.76 27.72
CA GLY A 49 19.92 5.51 27.00
C GLY A 49 18.99 5.28 25.82
N GLY A 50 18.18 6.28 25.42
CA GLY A 50 17.25 6.10 24.29
C GLY A 50 16.25 7.22 24.11
N TYR A 51 15.06 6.84 23.68
CA TYR A 51 13.94 7.74 23.39
C TYR A 51 12.66 7.23 24.04
N SER A 52 11.79 8.14 24.44
CA SER A 52 10.42 7.87 24.85
C SER A 52 9.46 8.30 23.74
N LEU A 53 8.76 7.34 23.12
CA LEU A 53 7.85 7.57 22.02
C LEU A 53 6.41 7.70 22.50
N SER A 54 5.72 8.75 22.06
CA SER A 54 4.30 8.99 22.34
C SER A 54 3.56 9.50 21.10
N GLY A 55 2.37 8.95 20.85
CA GLY A 55 1.51 9.27 19.72
C GLY A 55 0.78 8.07 19.18
N ALA A 56 0.15 8.23 18.01
CA ALA A 56 -0.59 7.16 17.37
C ALA A 56 -0.35 7.12 15.87
N LYS A 57 -0.33 5.91 15.30
CA LYS A 57 -0.33 5.67 13.87
C LYS A 57 -1.62 4.97 13.46
N MET A 58 -2.10 5.23 12.26
CA MET A 58 -3.39 4.74 11.76
C MET A 58 -3.23 4.08 10.39
N TRP A 59 -4.10 3.13 10.09
CA TRP A 59 -4.11 2.37 8.83
C TRP A 59 -2.84 1.55 8.60
N ILE A 60 -2.27 0.97 9.65
CA ILE A 60 -1.00 0.26 9.57
C ILE A 60 -1.23 -1.23 9.30
N THR A 61 -0.82 -1.65 8.11
CA THR A 61 -0.85 -3.07 7.72
C THR A 61 -0.01 -3.91 8.69
N ASN A 62 -0.57 -5.01 9.13
CA ASN A 62 0.01 -5.99 10.05
C ASN A 62 0.26 -5.51 11.48
N SER A 63 0.01 -4.26 11.86
CA SER A 63 0.30 -3.82 13.23
C SER A 63 -0.31 -4.72 14.32
N PRO A 64 -1.55 -5.26 14.21
CA PRO A 64 -2.12 -6.13 15.24
C PRO A 64 -1.37 -7.45 15.46
N ILE A 65 -0.62 -7.90 14.48
CA ILE A 65 0.13 -9.17 14.51
C ILE A 65 1.64 -8.99 14.42
N ALA A 66 2.12 -7.74 14.34
CA ALA A 66 3.53 -7.44 14.12
C ALA A 66 4.39 -7.83 15.35
N ASP A 67 5.58 -8.34 15.05
CA ASP A 67 6.66 -8.58 16.03
C ASP A 67 7.64 -7.40 16.03
N VAL A 68 7.76 -6.68 14.89
CA VAL A 68 8.68 -5.55 14.69
C VAL A 68 7.91 -4.36 14.12
N PHE A 69 8.04 -3.20 14.75
CA PHE A 69 7.37 -1.96 14.37
C PHE A 69 8.42 -0.94 13.95
N VAL A 70 8.46 -0.56 12.68
CA VAL A 70 9.25 0.59 12.20
C VAL A 70 8.37 1.82 12.28
N VAL A 71 8.68 2.74 13.19
CA VAL A 71 7.86 3.92 13.48
C VAL A 71 8.62 5.21 13.17
N TRP A 72 7.96 6.14 12.53
CA TRP A 72 8.47 7.48 12.26
C TRP A 72 7.89 8.49 13.25
N ALA A 73 8.76 9.26 13.89
CA ALA A 73 8.38 10.24 14.91
C ALA A 73 9.31 11.47 14.84
N LYS A 74 8.84 12.62 15.31
CA LYS A 74 9.66 13.83 15.46
C LYS A 74 10.46 13.77 16.76
N ASP A 75 11.75 14.01 16.67
CA ASP A 75 12.62 14.19 17.83
C ASP A 75 12.41 15.57 18.50
N ASP A 76 13.22 15.88 19.53
CA ASP A 76 13.14 17.14 20.26
C ASP A 76 13.45 18.38 19.40
N GLU A 77 14.16 18.19 18.27
CA GLU A 77 14.47 19.24 17.29
C GLU A 77 13.37 19.39 16.22
N GLY A 78 12.33 18.55 16.29
CA GLY A 78 11.27 18.50 15.30
C GLY A 78 11.64 17.74 14.02
N SER A 79 12.80 17.10 13.97
CA SER A 79 13.25 16.31 12.84
C SER A 79 12.60 14.91 12.86
N ILE A 80 12.09 14.45 11.71
CA ILE A 80 11.52 13.12 11.58
C ILE A 80 12.64 12.10 11.54
N ARG A 81 12.54 11.09 12.42
CA ARG A 81 13.48 9.97 12.53
C ARG A 81 12.73 8.64 12.58
N GLY A 82 13.42 7.55 12.25
CA GLY A 82 12.90 6.20 12.31
C GLY A 82 13.38 5.45 13.55
N PHE A 83 12.47 4.67 14.13
CA PHE A 83 12.68 3.89 15.34
C PHE A 83 12.17 2.46 15.14
N ILE A 84 12.87 1.49 15.71
CA ILE A 84 12.44 0.08 15.72
C ILE A 84 11.93 -0.23 17.11
N LEU A 85 10.67 -0.62 17.21
CA LEU A 85 10.07 -1.10 18.46
C LEU A 85 9.81 -2.60 18.34
N ASP A 86 10.08 -3.32 19.42
CA ASP A 86 9.82 -4.75 19.51
C ASP A 86 8.44 -4.99 20.15
N LYS A 87 7.75 -6.05 19.76
CA LYS A 87 6.48 -6.49 20.34
C LYS A 87 6.59 -6.64 21.85
N GLY A 88 5.57 -6.22 22.55
CA GLY A 88 5.51 -6.32 24.02
C GLY A 88 6.24 -5.20 24.76
N ALA A 89 6.79 -4.19 24.05
CA ALA A 89 7.32 -3.00 24.70
C ALA A 89 6.24 -2.33 25.56
N LYS A 90 6.59 -1.93 26.80
CA LYS A 90 5.66 -1.29 27.72
C LYS A 90 5.11 0.01 27.12
N GLY A 91 3.80 0.19 27.14
CA GLY A 91 3.13 1.36 26.55
C GLY A 91 2.81 1.22 25.05
N LEU A 92 3.20 0.12 24.40
CA LEU A 92 2.90 -0.17 23.00
C LEU A 92 1.63 -1.03 22.90
N SER A 93 0.67 -0.59 22.09
CA SER A 93 -0.49 -1.41 21.71
C SER A 93 -0.83 -1.20 20.23
N ALA A 94 -1.47 -2.19 19.63
CA ALA A 94 -1.80 -2.20 18.23
C ALA A 94 -3.21 -2.77 17.98
N PRO A 95 -4.27 -2.01 18.31
CA PRO A 95 -5.65 -2.44 18.11
C PRO A 95 -5.98 -2.60 16.64
N ALA A 96 -6.80 -3.61 16.30
CA ALA A 96 -7.22 -3.86 14.92
C ALA A 96 -8.30 -2.87 14.47
N VAL A 97 -8.23 -2.46 13.20
CA VAL A 97 -9.27 -1.73 12.50
C VAL A 97 -10.21 -2.74 11.84
N HIS A 98 -11.49 -2.63 12.15
CA HIS A 98 -12.56 -3.46 11.58
C HIS A 98 -13.43 -2.67 10.62
N GLY A 99 -14.17 -3.38 9.75
CA GLY A 99 -15.18 -2.76 8.88
C GLY A 99 -14.62 -2.08 7.62
N LYS A 100 -13.38 -2.36 7.22
CA LYS A 100 -12.90 -1.92 5.90
C LYS A 100 -13.78 -2.49 4.79
N VAL A 101 -14.08 -1.69 3.77
CA VAL A 101 -14.88 -2.12 2.61
C VAL A 101 -14.09 -2.96 1.62
N GLY A 102 -12.77 -2.76 1.55
CA GLY A 102 -11.86 -3.51 0.67
C GLY A 102 -10.60 -3.97 1.40
N LEU A 103 -9.80 -4.80 0.73
CA LEU A 103 -8.60 -5.44 1.28
C LEU A 103 -8.86 -6.07 2.66
N ARG A 104 -10.02 -6.72 2.83
CA ARG A 104 -10.48 -7.24 4.13
C ARG A 104 -9.61 -8.38 4.67
N ALA A 105 -8.90 -9.09 3.79
CA ALA A 105 -7.92 -10.10 4.19
C ALA A 105 -6.59 -9.49 4.66
N SER A 106 -6.33 -8.22 4.37
CA SER A 106 -5.16 -7.49 4.87
C SER A 106 -5.43 -7.00 6.28
N ILE A 107 -4.83 -7.64 7.26
CA ILE A 107 -4.93 -7.23 8.69
C ILE A 107 -4.38 -5.81 8.82
N THR A 108 -5.17 -4.90 9.35
CA THR A 108 -4.82 -3.48 9.48
C THR A 108 -5.18 -2.99 10.87
N GLY A 109 -4.36 -2.14 11.44
CA GLY A 109 -4.63 -1.62 12.78
C GLY A 109 -4.02 -0.23 12.99
N GLU A 110 -3.99 0.14 14.25
CA GLU A 110 -3.30 1.31 14.75
C GLU A 110 -1.97 0.90 15.39
N ILE A 111 -1.11 1.87 15.69
CA ILE A 111 -0.01 1.73 16.64
C ILE A 111 -0.19 2.85 17.65
N VAL A 112 -0.45 2.49 18.90
CA VAL A 112 -0.61 3.46 19.99
C VAL A 112 0.60 3.37 20.90
N MET A 113 1.22 4.50 21.16
CA MET A 113 2.43 4.61 21.97
C MET A 113 2.19 5.58 23.13
N ASP A 114 2.37 5.09 24.34
CA ASP A 114 2.29 5.87 25.59
C ASP A 114 3.62 5.77 26.33
N GLY A 115 4.55 6.66 26.01
CA GLY A 115 5.88 6.68 26.61
C GLY A 115 6.72 5.42 26.33
N VAL A 116 6.57 4.81 25.15
CA VAL A 116 7.30 3.59 24.78
C VAL A 116 8.80 3.87 24.73
N PHE A 117 9.57 3.14 25.54
CA PHE A 117 11.03 3.24 25.54
C PHE A 117 11.61 2.54 24.30
N CYS A 118 12.42 3.27 23.54
CA CYS A 118 13.22 2.78 22.41
C CYS A 118 14.70 3.03 22.73
N PRO A 119 15.53 2.00 22.89
CA PRO A 119 16.96 2.18 23.14
C PRO A 119 17.65 2.90 21.97
N ASP A 120 18.75 3.59 22.23
CA ASP A 120 19.51 4.32 21.19
C ASP A 120 19.90 3.44 20.02
N GLU A 121 20.27 2.19 20.29
CA GLU A 121 20.63 1.18 19.30
C GLU A 121 19.50 0.77 18.36
N ASN A 122 18.24 1.07 18.69
CA ASN A 122 17.07 0.80 17.86
C ASN A 122 16.60 2.04 17.08
N ALA A 123 17.23 3.20 17.25
CA ALA A 123 17.02 4.36 16.35
C ALA A 123 17.86 4.25 15.09
N PHE A 124 17.30 4.65 13.95
CA PHE A 124 18.11 4.76 12.72
C PHE A 124 19.08 5.94 12.84
N PRO A 125 20.40 5.71 12.65
CA PRO A 125 21.40 6.70 13.03
C PRO A 125 21.41 7.95 12.14
N GLU A 126 21.31 7.76 10.83
CA GLU A 126 21.63 8.80 9.85
C GLU A 126 20.41 9.41 9.15
N VAL A 127 19.24 8.75 9.20
CA VAL A 127 18.07 9.22 8.47
C VAL A 127 17.39 10.38 9.20
N ARG A 128 17.15 11.46 8.47
CA ARG A 128 16.46 12.67 8.94
C ARG A 128 15.43 13.13 7.92
N GLY A 129 14.31 13.67 8.40
CA GLY A 129 13.23 14.21 7.58
C GLY A 129 12.45 13.11 6.83
N LEU A 130 11.72 13.53 5.82
CA LEU A 130 10.84 12.64 5.02
C LEU A 130 11.59 11.74 4.04
N LYS A 131 12.89 11.96 3.81
CA LYS A 131 13.69 11.13 2.89
C LYS A 131 13.59 9.63 3.27
N GLY A 132 13.65 9.30 4.57
CA GLY A 132 13.57 7.92 5.05
C GLY A 132 12.28 7.23 4.63
N PRO A 133 11.11 7.68 5.10
CA PRO A 133 9.85 7.04 4.74
C PRO A 133 9.54 7.10 3.25
N PHE A 134 9.88 8.18 2.55
CA PHE A 134 9.59 8.32 1.11
C PHE A 134 10.45 7.42 0.23
N THR A 135 11.67 7.08 0.63
CA THR A 135 12.46 6.07 -0.07
C THR A 135 11.73 4.71 -0.08
N CYS A 136 11.16 4.31 1.08
CA CYS A 136 10.38 3.08 1.18
C CYS A 136 9.11 3.15 0.34
N LEU A 137 8.35 4.26 0.43
CA LEU A 137 7.11 4.45 -0.34
C LEU A 137 7.36 4.46 -1.85
N ASN A 138 8.46 5.08 -2.32
CA ASN A 138 8.80 5.11 -3.74
C ASN A 138 9.06 3.70 -4.31
N SER A 139 9.66 2.82 -3.51
CA SER A 139 9.84 1.41 -3.89
C SER A 139 8.50 0.66 -3.89
N ALA A 140 7.67 0.85 -2.86
CA ALA A 140 6.36 0.20 -2.72
C ALA A 140 5.39 0.61 -3.83
N ARG A 141 5.32 1.89 -4.20
CA ARG A 141 4.45 2.42 -5.26
C ARG A 141 4.69 1.77 -6.61
N TYR A 142 5.93 1.39 -6.93
CA TYR A 142 6.25 0.64 -8.13
C TYR A 142 5.56 -0.73 -8.16
N GLY A 143 5.64 -1.47 -7.05
CA GLY A 143 4.96 -2.76 -6.91
C GLY A 143 3.44 -2.65 -6.98
N ILE A 144 2.87 -1.58 -6.38
CA ILE A 144 1.43 -1.30 -6.42
C ILE A 144 0.95 -1.05 -7.85
N ALA A 145 1.73 -0.32 -8.66
CA ALA A 145 1.38 -0.07 -10.06
C ALA A 145 1.21 -1.36 -10.86
N TRP A 146 2.08 -2.37 -10.65
CA TRP A 146 1.94 -3.70 -11.25
C TRP A 146 0.73 -4.47 -10.71
N GLY A 147 0.57 -4.50 -9.38
CA GLY A 147 -0.51 -5.26 -8.74
C GLY A 147 -1.91 -4.77 -9.14
N ALA A 148 -2.09 -3.47 -9.32
CA ALA A 148 -3.34 -2.89 -9.78
C ALA A 148 -3.69 -3.36 -11.21
N LEU A 149 -2.70 -3.41 -12.11
CA LEU A 149 -2.91 -3.90 -13.48
C LEU A 149 -3.25 -5.38 -13.52
N GLY A 150 -2.65 -6.21 -12.65
CA GLY A 150 -3.03 -7.61 -12.54
C GLY A 150 -4.48 -7.81 -12.11
N ALA A 151 -4.99 -6.97 -11.21
CA ALA A 151 -6.41 -6.97 -10.85
C ALA A 151 -7.30 -6.52 -12.03
N ALA A 152 -6.85 -5.55 -12.82
CA ALA A 152 -7.54 -5.11 -14.03
C ALA A 152 -7.61 -6.22 -15.09
N GLU A 153 -6.52 -6.96 -15.30
CA GLU A 153 -6.49 -8.11 -16.21
C GLU A 153 -7.49 -9.20 -15.79
N ASP A 154 -7.54 -9.55 -14.51
CA ASP A 154 -8.52 -10.55 -14.03
C ASP A 154 -9.96 -10.06 -14.25
N CYS A 155 -10.25 -8.78 -13.97
CA CYS A 155 -11.55 -8.17 -14.25
C CYS A 155 -11.90 -8.23 -15.75
N TRP A 156 -10.95 -7.92 -16.62
CA TRP A 156 -11.15 -7.98 -18.06
C TRP A 156 -11.41 -9.39 -18.56
N HIS A 157 -10.63 -10.37 -18.11
CA HIS A 157 -10.80 -11.78 -18.49
C HIS A 157 -12.16 -12.31 -18.05
N ARG A 158 -12.58 -12.05 -16.81
CA ARG A 158 -13.91 -12.46 -16.29
C ARG A 158 -15.05 -11.82 -17.06
N ALA A 159 -14.98 -10.51 -17.29
CA ALA A 159 -16.00 -9.78 -18.04
C ALA A 159 -16.09 -10.24 -19.49
N ARG A 160 -14.95 -10.46 -20.13
CA ARG A 160 -14.91 -11.00 -21.51
C ARG A 160 -15.58 -12.38 -21.57
N GLN A 161 -15.17 -13.31 -20.71
CA GLN A 161 -15.76 -14.66 -20.73
C GLN A 161 -17.25 -14.63 -20.43
N TYR A 162 -17.66 -13.89 -19.39
CA TYR A 162 -19.06 -13.73 -19.05
C TYR A 162 -19.90 -13.20 -20.22
N THR A 163 -19.42 -12.17 -20.91
CA THR A 163 -20.16 -11.56 -22.02
C THR A 163 -20.21 -12.44 -23.28
N LEU A 164 -19.28 -13.39 -23.46
CA LEU A 164 -19.33 -14.42 -24.50
C LEU A 164 -20.37 -15.50 -24.17
N ASP A 165 -20.46 -15.90 -22.93
CA ASP A 165 -21.32 -17.01 -22.50
C ASP A 165 -22.78 -16.57 -22.25
N ARG A 166 -22.97 -15.39 -21.66
CA ARG A 166 -24.28 -14.86 -21.29
C ARG A 166 -25.04 -14.39 -22.51
N LYS A 167 -26.19 -15.01 -22.75
CA LYS A 167 -27.10 -14.66 -23.86
C LYS A 167 -28.29 -13.86 -23.34
N GLN A 168 -28.61 -12.76 -24.04
CA GLN A 168 -29.83 -11.97 -23.89
C GLN A 168 -30.30 -11.54 -25.27
N PHE A 169 -31.61 -11.44 -25.46
CA PHE A 169 -32.19 -11.13 -26.78
C PHE A 169 -31.70 -12.10 -27.87
N GLY A 170 -31.56 -13.40 -27.50
CA GLY A 170 -31.16 -14.47 -28.43
C GLY A 170 -29.72 -14.55 -28.85
N ARG A 171 -28.83 -13.67 -28.33
CA ARG A 171 -27.40 -13.61 -28.71
C ARG A 171 -26.49 -13.32 -27.50
N PRO A 172 -25.19 -13.64 -27.58
CA PRO A 172 -24.22 -13.27 -26.54
C PRO A 172 -24.19 -11.76 -26.30
N LEU A 173 -23.94 -11.33 -25.05
CA LEU A 173 -23.77 -9.90 -24.75
C LEU A 173 -22.62 -9.28 -25.54
N ALA A 174 -21.53 -10.04 -25.78
CA ALA A 174 -20.38 -9.62 -26.58
C ALA A 174 -20.71 -9.29 -28.05
N ALA A 175 -21.90 -9.68 -28.54
CA ALA A 175 -22.38 -9.27 -29.87
C ALA A 175 -22.82 -7.80 -29.94
N ASN A 176 -22.88 -7.08 -28.81
CA ASN A 176 -23.23 -5.67 -28.76
C ASN A 176 -21.97 -4.81 -28.88
N GLN A 177 -22.00 -3.81 -29.78
CA GLN A 177 -20.86 -2.90 -30.01
C GLN A 177 -20.44 -2.12 -28.75
N LEU A 178 -21.39 -1.77 -27.86
CA LEU A 178 -21.08 -1.11 -26.59
C LEU A 178 -20.21 -1.98 -25.67
N ILE A 179 -20.46 -3.29 -25.66
CA ILE A 179 -19.64 -4.26 -24.92
C ILE A 179 -18.28 -4.43 -25.56
N GLN A 180 -18.23 -4.57 -26.90
CA GLN A 180 -16.97 -4.69 -27.65
C GLN A 180 -16.08 -3.48 -27.42
N LYS A 181 -16.65 -2.26 -27.49
CA LYS A 181 -15.91 -1.02 -27.22
C LYS A 181 -15.32 -1.00 -25.80
N LYS A 182 -16.12 -1.33 -24.76
CA LYS A 182 -15.63 -1.40 -23.39
C LYS A 182 -14.46 -2.38 -23.26
N LEU A 183 -14.56 -3.58 -23.82
CA LEU A 183 -13.49 -4.58 -23.78
C LEU A 183 -12.21 -4.11 -24.50
N ALA A 184 -12.36 -3.44 -25.65
CA ALA A 184 -11.21 -2.90 -26.39
C ALA A 184 -10.52 -1.76 -25.61
N ASP A 185 -11.30 -0.82 -25.06
CA ASP A 185 -10.76 0.28 -24.25
C ASP A 185 -10.03 -0.24 -22.99
N MET A 186 -10.63 -1.19 -22.27
CA MET A 186 -10.02 -1.82 -21.10
C MET A 186 -8.67 -2.48 -21.46
N GLN A 187 -8.63 -3.27 -22.53
CA GLN A 187 -7.41 -3.95 -22.98
C GLN A 187 -6.32 -2.94 -23.40
N THR A 188 -6.70 -1.85 -24.04
CA THR A 188 -5.79 -0.78 -24.42
C THR A 188 -5.11 -0.17 -23.17
N GLU A 189 -5.89 0.21 -22.18
CA GLU A 189 -5.37 0.82 -20.94
C GLU A 189 -4.47 -0.15 -20.15
N ILE A 190 -4.84 -1.44 -20.07
CA ILE A 190 -4.01 -2.48 -19.46
C ILE A 190 -2.67 -2.58 -20.20
N THR A 191 -2.70 -2.67 -21.53
CA THR A 191 -1.49 -2.82 -22.34
C THR A 191 -0.54 -1.62 -22.18
N LEU A 192 -1.06 -0.40 -22.24
CA LEU A 192 -0.26 0.81 -22.02
C LEU A 192 0.30 0.90 -20.60
N GLY A 193 -0.50 0.54 -19.60
CA GLY A 193 -0.07 0.51 -18.21
C GLY A 193 1.08 -0.49 -17.98
N LEU A 194 0.97 -1.69 -18.53
CA LEU A 194 2.02 -2.73 -18.44
C LEU A 194 3.33 -2.27 -19.10
N GLN A 195 3.25 -1.65 -20.30
CA GLN A 195 4.42 -1.08 -20.97
C GLN A 195 5.06 0.05 -20.16
N GLY A 196 4.25 0.92 -19.57
CA GLY A 196 4.73 2.00 -18.68
C GLY A 196 5.45 1.45 -17.45
N CYS A 197 4.86 0.44 -16.77
CA CYS A 197 5.49 -0.23 -15.63
C CYS A 197 6.80 -0.94 -16.01
N LEU A 198 6.84 -1.62 -17.15
CA LEU A 198 8.05 -2.27 -17.65
C LEU A 198 9.16 -1.24 -17.94
N ARG A 199 8.81 -0.13 -18.59
CA ARG A 199 9.77 0.96 -18.83
C ARG A 199 10.29 1.55 -17.54
N LEU A 200 9.41 1.81 -16.56
CA LEU A 200 9.80 2.28 -15.24
C LEU A 200 10.76 1.30 -14.53
N GLY A 201 10.50 -0.02 -14.61
CA GLY A 201 11.37 -1.04 -14.05
C GLY A 201 12.79 -0.95 -14.61
N ARG A 202 12.93 -0.86 -15.93
CA ARG A 202 14.24 -0.68 -16.58
C ARG A 202 14.92 0.61 -16.15
N MET A 203 14.18 1.72 -16.04
CA MET A 203 14.74 2.98 -15.53
C MET A 203 15.19 2.87 -14.07
N LYS A 204 14.52 2.06 -13.25
CA LYS A 204 14.96 1.79 -11.86
C LYS A 204 16.26 0.99 -11.85
N ASP A 205 16.39 -0.02 -12.68
CA ASP A 205 17.61 -0.82 -12.82
C ASP A 205 18.79 0.03 -13.29
N ASP A 206 18.53 0.96 -14.23
CA ASP A 206 19.53 1.90 -14.75
C ASP A 206 19.82 3.08 -13.80
N GLY A 207 19.11 3.22 -12.67
CA GLY A 207 19.23 4.34 -11.73
C GLY A 207 18.75 5.70 -12.27
N THR A 208 17.93 5.71 -13.34
CA THR A 208 17.45 6.92 -14.02
C THR A 208 15.98 7.28 -13.69
N ALA A 209 15.29 6.45 -12.91
CA ALA A 209 13.91 6.69 -12.53
C ALA A 209 13.78 7.82 -11.51
N SER A 210 13.00 8.87 -11.83
CA SER A 210 12.63 9.89 -10.86
C SER A 210 11.44 9.42 -9.98
N VAL A 211 11.25 10.09 -8.85
CA VAL A 211 10.12 9.82 -7.94
C VAL A 211 8.79 10.13 -8.63
N GLU A 212 8.76 11.18 -9.43
CA GLU A 212 7.56 11.63 -10.17
C GLU A 212 7.08 10.57 -11.15
N ILE A 213 7.99 9.92 -11.88
CA ILE A 213 7.61 8.84 -12.82
C ILE A 213 6.99 7.67 -12.08
N THR A 214 7.53 7.29 -10.90
CA THR A 214 6.93 6.26 -10.06
C THR A 214 5.53 6.66 -9.58
N SER A 215 5.35 7.91 -9.18
CA SER A 215 4.06 8.46 -8.75
C SER A 215 3.04 8.48 -9.89
N ILE A 216 3.46 8.90 -11.10
CA ILE A 216 2.61 8.86 -12.31
C ILE A 216 2.15 7.43 -12.60
N MET A 217 3.03 6.44 -12.52
CA MET A 217 2.67 5.06 -12.81
C MET A 217 1.74 4.48 -11.75
N LYS A 218 1.96 4.76 -10.45
CA LYS A 218 1.01 4.36 -9.40
C LYS A 218 -0.36 4.98 -9.64
N ARG A 219 -0.42 6.30 -9.86
CA ARG A 219 -1.65 7.04 -10.12
C ARG A 219 -2.41 6.47 -11.32
N ASN A 220 -1.72 6.33 -12.47
CA ASN A 220 -2.34 5.82 -13.70
C ASN A 220 -2.86 4.39 -13.53
N SER A 221 -2.01 3.47 -13.07
CA SER A 221 -2.36 2.05 -12.98
C SER A 221 -3.51 1.80 -12.00
N CYS A 222 -3.49 2.45 -10.83
CA CYS A 222 -4.57 2.30 -9.84
C CYS A 222 -5.90 2.89 -10.33
N GLY A 223 -5.88 4.10 -10.90
CA GLY A 223 -7.09 4.76 -11.41
C GLY A 223 -7.70 3.98 -12.58
N LYS A 224 -6.87 3.57 -13.56
CA LYS A 224 -7.35 2.78 -14.70
C LYS A 224 -7.85 1.40 -14.28
N ALA A 225 -7.19 0.74 -13.34
CA ALA A 225 -7.65 -0.55 -12.82
C ALA A 225 -9.02 -0.43 -12.13
N LEU A 226 -9.25 0.64 -11.37
CA LEU A 226 -10.52 0.92 -10.73
C LEU A 226 -11.63 1.17 -11.77
N ASP A 227 -11.37 1.97 -12.80
CA ASP A 227 -12.31 2.21 -13.89
C ASP A 227 -12.65 0.91 -14.64
N ILE A 228 -11.65 0.08 -14.91
CA ILE A 228 -11.81 -1.24 -15.54
C ILE A 228 -12.69 -2.15 -14.68
N ALA A 229 -12.45 -2.21 -13.37
CA ALA A 229 -13.27 -3.00 -12.46
C ALA A 229 -14.73 -2.54 -12.43
N ARG A 230 -14.98 -1.23 -12.48
CA ARG A 230 -16.34 -0.64 -12.57
C ARG A 230 -17.03 -1.04 -13.88
N LEU A 231 -16.33 -0.94 -15.00
CA LEU A 231 -16.84 -1.36 -16.31
C LEU A 231 -17.13 -2.86 -16.36
N ALA A 232 -16.23 -3.69 -15.85
CA ALA A 232 -16.41 -5.15 -15.78
C ALA A 232 -17.63 -5.52 -14.94
N ARG A 233 -17.78 -4.91 -13.76
CA ARG A 233 -18.95 -5.10 -12.90
C ARG A 233 -20.26 -4.70 -13.63
N ASP A 234 -20.23 -3.56 -14.30
CA ASP A 234 -21.39 -3.06 -15.04
C ASP A 234 -21.81 -4.00 -16.17
N MET A 235 -20.87 -4.52 -16.97
CA MET A 235 -21.13 -5.47 -18.05
C MET A 235 -21.76 -6.79 -17.58
N MET A 236 -21.57 -7.16 -16.32
CA MET A 236 -22.15 -8.38 -15.74
C MET A 236 -23.56 -8.16 -15.15
N GLY A 237 -24.08 -6.93 -15.16
CA GLY A 237 -25.41 -6.63 -14.63
C GLY A 237 -25.54 -7.03 -13.16
N GLY A 238 -26.66 -7.68 -12.79
CA GLY A 238 -26.92 -8.15 -11.42
C GLY A 238 -25.87 -9.14 -10.90
N ASN A 239 -25.31 -9.99 -11.75
CA ASN A 239 -24.27 -10.95 -11.40
C ASN A 239 -22.96 -10.25 -11.00
N GLY A 240 -22.70 -9.06 -11.54
CA GLY A 240 -21.53 -8.23 -11.18
C GLY A 240 -21.58 -7.69 -9.74
N ILE A 241 -22.70 -7.82 -9.04
CA ILE A 241 -22.85 -7.40 -7.63
C ILE A 241 -22.51 -8.55 -6.66
N SER A 242 -22.48 -9.80 -7.15
CA SER A 242 -22.20 -10.99 -6.34
C SER A 242 -20.71 -11.26 -6.21
N ASP A 243 -20.27 -11.68 -5.02
CA ASP A 243 -18.89 -12.13 -4.77
C ASP A 243 -18.51 -13.37 -5.60
N GLU A 244 -19.50 -14.19 -5.99
CA GLU A 244 -19.32 -15.40 -6.81
C GLU A 244 -18.59 -15.11 -8.13
N PHE A 245 -18.84 -13.96 -8.74
CA PHE A 245 -18.23 -13.57 -10.01
C PHE A 245 -16.87 -12.86 -9.86
N GLY A 246 -16.48 -12.52 -8.63
CA GLY A 246 -15.16 -12.04 -8.24
C GLY A 246 -14.83 -10.58 -8.61
N VAL A 247 -15.59 -9.95 -9.51
CA VAL A 247 -15.32 -8.57 -9.97
C VAL A 247 -15.65 -7.54 -8.90
N ALA A 248 -16.76 -7.73 -8.15
CA ALA A 248 -17.14 -6.85 -7.05
C ALA A 248 -16.04 -6.78 -5.97
N ARG A 249 -15.40 -7.91 -5.67
CA ARG A 249 -14.25 -7.97 -4.75
C ARG A 249 -13.08 -7.12 -5.26
N HIS A 250 -12.74 -7.22 -6.55
CA HIS A 250 -11.69 -6.37 -7.13
C HIS A 250 -12.05 -4.89 -7.07
N LEU A 251 -13.30 -4.55 -7.36
CA LEU A 251 -13.78 -3.18 -7.31
C LEU A 251 -13.54 -2.55 -5.92
N VAL A 252 -14.03 -3.18 -4.85
CA VAL A 252 -13.86 -2.63 -3.50
C VAL A 252 -12.40 -2.66 -3.03
N ASN A 253 -11.61 -3.64 -3.45
CA ASN A 253 -10.17 -3.67 -3.17
C ASN A 253 -9.43 -2.53 -3.88
N LEU A 254 -9.77 -2.25 -5.13
CA LEU A 254 -9.14 -1.20 -5.92
C LEU A 254 -9.50 0.20 -5.43
N GLU A 255 -10.65 0.42 -4.78
CA GLU A 255 -10.93 1.67 -4.07
C GLU A 255 -9.87 1.94 -2.99
N VAL A 256 -9.45 0.91 -2.24
CA VAL A 256 -8.39 1.02 -1.24
C VAL A 256 -7.02 1.25 -1.92
N VAL A 257 -6.70 0.48 -2.97
CA VAL A 257 -5.43 0.58 -3.71
C VAL A 257 -5.27 1.95 -4.36
N ASN A 258 -6.35 2.55 -4.86
CA ASN A 258 -6.36 3.90 -5.41
C ASN A 258 -6.16 4.98 -4.34
N THR A 259 -6.46 4.66 -3.08
CA THR A 259 -6.45 5.61 -1.96
C THR A 259 -5.12 5.62 -1.21
N TYR A 260 -4.52 4.44 -0.93
CA TYR A 260 -3.35 4.33 -0.08
C TYR A 260 -2.04 4.72 -0.78
N GLU A 261 -0.97 4.90 0.03
CA GLU A 261 0.38 5.31 -0.40
C GLU A 261 0.41 6.57 -1.28
N GLY A 262 -0.40 7.53 -0.91
CA GLY A 262 -0.72 8.72 -1.68
C GLY A 262 -2.02 8.51 -2.43
N THR A 263 -3.01 9.35 -2.13
CA THR A 263 -4.30 9.31 -2.83
C THR A 263 -4.10 9.60 -4.32
N HIS A 264 -5.11 9.29 -5.12
CA HIS A 264 -5.06 9.51 -6.57
C HIS A 264 -4.68 10.95 -6.95
N ASP A 265 -5.14 11.93 -6.18
CA ASP A 265 -4.92 13.35 -6.47
C ASP A 265 -3.57 13.86 -5.91
N ILE A 266 -3.01 13.21 -4.88
CA ILE A 266 -1.71 13.52 -4.29
C ILE A 266 -0.59 12.80 -5.05
#